data_5fdfbb42a124ecf6ea98760f38837664
#
_entry.id   5fdfbb42a124ecf6ea98760f38837664
#
_cell.length_a   1.000
_cell.length_b   1.000
_cell.length_c   1.000
_cell.angle_alpha   90.00
_cell.angle_beta   90.00
_cell.angle_gamma   90.00
#
_symmetry.space_group_name_H-M   'P 1'
#
loop_
_entity.id
_entity.type
_entity.pdbx_description
1 polymer ?
#
loop_
_entity_poly.entity_id
_entity_poly.type
_entity_poly.pdbx_seq_one_letter_code
_entity_poly.pdbx_strand_id
1 'polypeptide(L)'
;TQLKREILTEIAATLSFSALQNNDKVGLLLFSDQVELFIPPKKGRSHILRIIRELLEFEPKSKRTNLATALEFLLSVLKKKAIVFMLSDFMDEGYEKTLRIASKKHDLTGIRVYDPLEAVLPKLGIVSMRDAETGSVQWINTHSKSVRNQYEKHYKALASNYEELFKKNGAGSLSCAVDQSYVKKLLGYFKARI
;
A
#
# COMPACT_ATOMS: atom_id res chain seq x y z
N THR A 1 -3.64 7.54 -8.66
CA THR A 1 -3.51 8.98 -8.98
C THR A 1 -2.13 9.47 -8.60
N GLN A 2 -1.65 10.56 -9.22
CA GLN A 2 -0.32 11.14 -8.94
C GLN A 2 -0.16 11.45 -7.45
N LEU A 3 -1.18 12.01 -6.81
CA LEU A 3 -1.17 12.35 -5.38
C LEU A 3 -0.96 11.13 -4.46
N LYS A 4 -1.58 9.99 -4.74
CA LYS A 4 -1.35 8.76 -3.94
C LYS A 4 0.11 8.30 -4.06
N ARG A 5 0.68 8.33 -5.27
CA ARG A 5 2.09 7.97 -5.49
C ARG A 5 3.06 8.89 -4.75
N GLU A 6 2.80 10.18 -4.76
CA GLU A 6 3.61 11.17 -4.02
C GLU A 6 3.59 10.88 -2.51
N ILE A 7 2.41 10.66 -1.92
CA ILE A 7 2.27 10.34 -0.50
C ILE A 7 2.95 9.00 -0.15
N LEU A 8 2.80 7.96 -0.99
CA LEU A 8 3.49 6.68 -0.81
C LEU A 8 5.01 6.86 -0.79
N THR A 9 5.54 7.66 -1.72
CA THR A 9 6.97 7.98 -1.81
C THR A 9 7.46 8.75 -0.58
N GLU A 10 6.70 9.75 -0.13
CA GLU A 10 7.03 10.54 1.06
C GLU A 10 7.02 9.70 2.34
N ILE A 11 6.03 8.80 2.50
CA ILE A 11 5.99 7.86 3.64
C ILE A 11 7.21 6.95 3.61
N ALA A 12 7.52 6.34 2.47
CA ALA A 12 8.65 5.43 2.32
C ALA A 12 9.99 6.14 2.58
N ALA A 13 10.15 7.37 2.10
CA ALA A 13 11.33 8.19 2.35
C ALA A 13 11.45 8.54 3.85
N THR A 14 10.36 8.95 4.49
CA THR A 14 10.32 9.27 5.92
C THR A 14 10.72 8.07 6.78
N LEU A 15 10.18 6.89 6.50
CA LEU A 15 10.54 5.65 7.18
C LEU A 15 12.01 5.28 6.95
N SER A 16 12.50 5.46 5.73
CA SER A 16 13.91 5.18 5.38
C SER A 16 14.88 6.11 6.09
N PHE A 17 14.55 7.40 6.21
CA PHE A 17 15.38 8.35 6.98
C PHE A 17 15.33 8.08 8.47
N SER A 18 14.18 7.71 9.03
CA SER A 18 14.09 7.29 10.43
C SER A 18 14.98 6.08 10.73
N ALA A 19 14.96 5.09 9.88
CA ALA A 19 15.83 3.92 10.00
C ALA A 19 17.33 4.28 9.86
N LEU A 20 17.67 5.24 9.00
CA LEU A 20 19.04 5.75 8.87
C LEU A 20 19.54 6.38 10.19
N GLN A 21 18.72 7.17 10.86
CA GLN A 21 19.06 7.78 12.16
C GLN A 21 19.34 6.74 13.23
N ASN A 22 18.64 5.59 13.18
CA ASN A 22 18.84 4.47 14.09
C ASN A 22 19.97 3.51 13.62
N ASN A 23 20.69 3.85 12.54
CA ASN A 23 21.72 3.00 11.94
C ASN A 23 21.20 1.61 11.54
N ASP A 24 19.95 1.51 11.12
CA ASP A 24 19.33 0.29 10.64
C ASP A 24 19.66 0.00 9.17
N LYS A 25 19.46 -1.26 8.78
CA LYS A 25 19.51 -1.68 7.37
C LYS A 25 18.16 -1.46 6.74
N VAL A 26 18.10 -0.78 5.60
CA VAL A 26 16.89 -0.55 4.82
C VAL A 26 17.00 -1.24 3.47
N GLY A 27 15.95 -1.94 3.07
CA GLY A 27 15.76 -2.47 1.72
C GLY A 27 14.48 -1.93 1.10
N LEU A 28 14.33 -2.09 -0.19
CA LEU A 28 13.15 -1.70 -0.95
C LEU A 28 12.69 -2.84 -1.85
N LEU A 29 11.38 -3.08 -1.86
CA LEU A 29 10.72 -3.95 -2.81
C LEU A 29 9.61 -3.16 -3.52
N LEU A 30 9.77 -2.96 -4.82
CA LEU A 30 8.74 -2.39 -5.68
C LEU A 30 8.07 -3.52 -6.47
N PHE A 31 6.76 -3.50 -6.53
CA PHE A 31 5.96 -4.55 -7.15
C PHE A 31 4.71 -4.00 -7.84
N SER A 32 4.26 -4.75 -8.80
CA SER A 32 2.96 -4.68 -9.46
C SER A 32 2.25 -6.04 -9.30
N ASP A 33 1.77 -6.67 -10.36
CA ASP A 33 1.43 -8.10 -10.37
C ASP A 33 2.66 -9.01 -10.44
N GLN A 34 3.84 -8.40 -10.53
CA GLN A 34 5.16 -9.03 -10.47
C GLN A 34 6.11 -8.21 -9.60
N VAL A 35 7.24 -8.81 -9.24
CA VAL A 35 8.34 -8.08 -8.60
C VAL A 35 9.06 -7.24 -9.65
N GLU A 36 9.05 -5.93 -9.46
CA GLU A 36 9.65 -4.98 -10.40
C GLU A 36 11.09 -4.62 -10.04
N LEU A 37 11.34 -4.38 -8.75
CA LEU A 37 12.68 -4.03 -8.24
C LEU A 37 12.86 -4.53 -6.82
N PHE A 38 14.02 -5.14 -6.54
CA PHE A 38 14.44 -5.46 -5.19
C PHE A 38 15.82 -4.87 -4.89
N ILE A 39 15.88 -4.04 -3.86
CA ILE A 39 17.13 -3.51 -3.29
C ILE A 39 17.33 -4.16 -1.93
N PRO A 40 18.34 -5.02 -1.77
CA PRO A 40 18.58 -5.74 -0.52
C PRO A 40 18.94 -4.78 0.62
N PRO A 41 18.59 -5.15 1.90
CA PRO A 41 18.84 -4.31 3.05
C PRO A 41 20.32 -4.01 3.28
N LYS A 42 20.70 -2.73 3.26
CA LYS A 42 22.05 -2.21 3.56
C LYS A 42 21.96 -0.97 4.44
N LYS A 43 23.07 -0.65 5.11
CA LYS A 43 23.23 0.59 5.89
C LYS A 43 23.82 1.70 5.04
N GLY A 44 23.65 2.93 5.50
CA GLY A 44 24.38 4.09 5.03
C GLY A 44 23.57 5.07 4.20
N ARG A 45 23.97 6.33 4.27
CA ARG A 45 23.26 7.46 3.65
C ARG A 45 23.13 7.31 2.12
N SER A 46 24.21 6.93 1.44
CA SER A 46 24.21 6.76 -0.01
C SER A 46 23.25 5.67 -0.47
N HIS A 47 23.08 4.60 0.33
CA HIS A 47 22.12 3.54 0.05
C HIS A 47 20.68 4.04 0.18
N ILE A 48 20.37 4.84 1.20
CA ILE A 48 19.04 5.45 1.37
C ILE A 48 18.74 6.44 0.23
N LEU A 49 19.71 7.26 -0.17
CA LEU A 49 19.54 8.17 -1.30
C LEU A 49 19.27 7.42 -2.61
N ARG A 50 19.90 6.26 -2.81
CA ARG A 50 19.58 5.37 -3.93
C ARG A 50 18.12 4.88 -3.86
N ILE A 51 17.67 4.41 -2.70
CA ILE A 51 16.27 3.96 -2.51
C ILE A 51 15.30 5.09 -2.86
N ILE A 52 15.55 6.31 -2.40
CA ILE A 52 14.69 7.46 -2.66
C ILE A 52 14.67 7.79 -4.15
N ARG A 53 15.83 7.76 -4.83
CA ARG A 53 15.88 7.97 -6.28
C ARG A 53 15.02 6.94 -7.03
N GLU A 54 15.18 5.66 -6.70
CA GLU A 54 14.37 4.60 -7.32
C GLU A 54 12.88 4.80 -7.08
N LEU A 55 12.46 5.23 -5.88
CA LEU A 55 11.06 5.54 -5.58
C LEU A 55 10.51 6.70 -6.41
N LEU A 56 11.32 7.73 -6.68
CA LEU A 56 10.91 8.90 -7.46
C LEU A 56 10.85 8.61 -8.96
N GLU A 57 11.84 7.87 -9.48
CA GLU A 57 12.01 7.61 -10.91
C GLU A 57 11.27 6.35 -11.38
N PHE A 58 10.78 5.51 -10.45
CA PHE A 58 10.20 4.22 -10.77
C PHE A 58 8.94 4.35 -11.63
N GLU A 59 8.93 3.64 -12.74
CA GLU A 59 7.75 3.43 -13.58
C GLU A 59 7.42 1.94 -13.65
N PRO A 60 6.24 1.50 -13.16
CA PRO A 60 5.87 0.10 -13.16
C PRO A 60 5.61 -0.40 -14.58
N LYS A 61 6.04 -1.63 -14.88
CA LYS A 61 5.80 -2.29 -16.16
C LYS A 61 4.35 -2.75 -16.31
N SER A 62 3.70 -3.03 -15.19
CA SER A 62 2.29 -3.42 -15.14
C SER A 62 1.48 -2.44 -14.31
N LYS A 63 0.19 -2.31 -14.65
CA LYS A 63 -0.79 -1.52 -13.89
C LYS A 63 -1.57 -2.36 -12.89
N ARG A 64 -1.41 -3.68 -12.94
CA ARG A 64 -2.06 -4.62 -12.03
C ARG A 64 -1.32 -4.69 -10.71
N THR A 65 -2.01 -5.11 -9.67
CA THR A 65 -1.43 -5.33 -8.34
C THR A 65 -1.60 -6.79 -7.94
N ASN A 66 -0.58 -7.38 -7.29
CA ASN A 66 -0.67 -8.68 -6.65
C ASN A 66 0.16 -8.68 -5.36
N LEU A 67 -0.52 -8.48 -4.24
CA LEU A 67 0.09 -8.43 -2.90
C LEU A 67 0.66 -9.79 -2.48
N ALA A 68 0.05 -10.89 -2.92
CA ALA A 68 0.54 -12.24 -2.61
C ALA A 68 1.92 -12.47 -3.21
N THR A 69 2.12 -12.12 -4.49
CA THR A 69 3.43 -12.22 -5.18
C THR A 69 4.52 -11.43 -4.46
N ALA A 70 4.21 -10.20 -4.04
CA ALA A 70 5.16 -9.36 -3.29
C ALA A 70 5.56 -10.00 -1.95
N LEU A 71 4.58 -10.52 -1.20
CA LEU A 71 4.82 -11.17 0.09
C LEU A 71 5.57 -12.50 -0.06
N GLU A 72 5.28 -13.30 -1.08
CA GLU A 72 6.00 -14.55 -1.38
C GLU A 72 7.47 -14.29 -1.70
N PHE A 73 7.73 -13.29 -2.54
CA PHE A 73 9.09 -12.88 -2.84
C PHE A 73 9.81 -12.40 -1.58
N LEU A 74 9.19 -11.52 -0.77
CA LEU A 74 9.74 -11.04 0.48
C LEU A 74 10.11 -12.21 1.41
N LEU A 75 9.23 -13.19 1.58
CA LEU A 75 9.47 -14.39 2.37
C LEU A 75 10.63 -15.24 1.84
N SER A 76 10.85 -15.25 0.52
CA SER A 76 11.93 -15.98 -0.12
C SER A 76 13.30 -15.35 0.12
N VAL A 77 13.38 -14.01 0.12
CA VAL A 77 14.65 -13.26 0.19
C VAL A 77 15.04 -12.87 1.62
N LEU A 78 14.07 -12.61 2.52
CA LEU A 78 14.33 -12.25 3.91
C LEU A 78 14.34 -13.49 4.81
N LYS A 79 15.53 -13.98 5.15
CA LYS A 79 15.68 -15.16 6.03
C LYS A 79 15.53 -14.82 7.52
N LYS A 80 15.93 -13.61 7.93
CA LYS A 80 15.85 -13.14 9.33
C LYS A 80 14.60 -12.30 9.55
N LYS A 81 14.13 -12.24 10.80
CA LYS A 81 13.02 -11.34 11.20
C LYS A 81 13.38 -9.90 10.87
N ALA A 82 12.46 -9.18 10.26
CA ALA A 82 12.60 -7.78 9.88
C ALA A 82 11.32 -7.02 10.24
N ILE A 83 11.43 -5.71 10.38
CA ILE A 83 10.28 -4.79 10.34
C ILE A 83 9.95 -4.56 8.86
N VAL A 84 8.71 -4.78 8.48
CA VAL A 84 8.23 -4.67 7.11
C VAL A 84 7.07 -3.70 7.04
N PHE A 85 7.22 -2.64 6.27
CA PHE A 85 6.14 -1.71 5.94
C PHE A 85 5.65 -2.01 4.52
N MET A 86 4.40 -2.42 4.41
CA MET A 86 3.74 -2.69 3.14
C MET A 86 2.83 -1.51 2.80
N LEU A 87 3.16 -0.78 1.74
CA LEU A 87 2.45 0.42 1.32
C LEU A 87 1.62 0.12 0.07
N SER A 88 0.31 0.26 0.16
CA SER A 88 -0.64 0.01 -0.95
C SER A 88 -1.97 0.70 -0.65
N ASP A 89 -2.91 0.67 -1.58
CA ASP A 89 -4.32 0.97 -1.30
C ASP A 89 -5.10 -0.27 -0.81
N PHE A 90 -4.49 -1.46 -0.88
CA PHE A 90 -5.06 -2.74 -0.44
C PHE A 90 -6.42 -3.07 -1.07
N MET A 91 -6.57 -2.74 -2.35
CA MET A 91 -7.76 -3.07 -3.14
C MET A 91 -7.64 -4.44 -3.84
N ASP A 92 -6.60 -5.19 -3.54
CA ASP A 92 -6.33 -6.54 -4.02
C ASP A 92 -6.92 -7.61 -3.10
N GLU A 93 -7.14 -8.80 -3.61
CA GLU A 93 -7.69 -9.96 -2.91
C GLU A 93 -6.77 -11.18 -3.03
N GLY A 94 -7.00 -12.19 -2.19
CA GLY A 94 -6.30 -13.47 -2.31
C GLY A 94 -4.92 -13.54 -1.65
N TYR A 95 -4.49 -12.52 -0.91
CA TYR A 95 -3.18 -12.47 -0.22
C TYR A 95 -3.22 -12.92 1.24
N GLU A 96 -4.37 -13.35 1.76
CA GLU A 96 -4.58 -13.65 3.20
C GLU A 96 -3.65 -14.75 3.71
N LYS A 97 -3.48 -15.81 2.92
CA LYS A 97 -2.62 -16.95 3.31
C LYS A 97 -1.16 -16.51 3.43
N THR A 98 -0.68 -15.75 2.46
CA THR A 98 0.70 -15.27 2.42
C THR A 98 0.95 -14.21 3.48
N LEU A 99 -0.02 -13.30 3.72
CA LEU A 99 0.02 -12.34 4.81
C LEU A 99 0.15 -13.02 6.16
N ARG A 100 -0.62 -14.08 6.42
CA ARG A 100 -0.54 -14.85 7.67
C ARG A 100 0.84 -15.46 7.91
N ILE A 101 1.52 -15.90 6.85
CA ILE A 101 2.88 -16.45 6.95
C ILE A 101 3.87 -15.31 7.20
N ALA A 102 3.75 -14.21 6.46
CA ALA A 102 4.65 -13.07 6.56
C ALA A 102 4.58 -12.39 7.94
N SER A 103 3.38 -12.19 8.49
CA SER A 103 3.18 -11.57 9.81
C SER A 103 3.69 -12.43 10.98
N LYS A 104 3.74 -13.76 10.82
CA LYS A 104 4.38 -14.64 11.81
C LYS A 104 5.90 -14.58 11.78
N LYS A 105 6.48 -14.36 10.59
CA LYS A 105 7.94 -14.34 10.39
C LYS A 105 8.55 -12.97 10.62
N HIS A 106 7.83 -11.91 10.32
CA HIS A 106 8.28 -10.52 10.35
C HIS A 106 7.36 -9.66 11.21
N ASP A 107 7.84 -8.51 11.67
CA ASP A 107 6.98 -7.46 12.23
C ASP A 107 6.39 -6.65 11.08
N LEU A 108 5.20 -7.03 10.62
CA LEU A 108 4.59 -6.51 9.42
C LEU A 108 3.54 -5.45 9.76
N THR A 109 3.60 -4.33 9.07
CA THR A 109 2.63 -3.24 9.14
C THR A 109 2.18 -2.86 7.75
N GLY A 110 0.88 -2.92 7.49
CA GLY A 110 0.27 -2.35 6.30
C GLY A 110 0.00 -0.85 6.49
N ILE A 111 0.35 -0.06 5.50
CA ILE A 111 0.03 1.36 5.43
C ILE A 111 -0.82 1.58 4.18
N ARG A 112 -2.12 1.72 4.40
CA ARG A 112 -3.08 1.99 3.33
C ARG A 112 -3.07 3.48 2.99
N VAL A 113 -2.78 3.80 1.73
CA VAL A 113 -2.91 5.17 1.20
C VAL A 113 -4.09 5.22 0.25
N TYR A 114 -5.06 6.08 0.52
CA TYR A 114 -6.30 6.15 -0.23
C TYR A 114 -6.78 7.59 -0.44
N ASP A 115 -7.50 7.80 -1.54
CA ASP A 115 -8.20 9.05 -1.79
C ASP A 115 -9.66 8.90 -1.35
N PRO A 116 -10.15 9.72 -0.40
CA PRO A 116 -11.56 9.68 0.02
C PRO A 116 -12.55 9.86 -1.14
N LEU A 117 -12.16 10.56 -2.20
CA LEU A 117 -12.99 10.77 -3.39
C LEU A 117 -13.24 9.46 -4.16
N GLU A 118 -12.34 8.48 -4.06
CA GLU A 118 -12.54 7.17 -4.68
C GLU A 118 -13.66 6.35 -4.02
N ALA A 119 -14.03 6.68 -2.79
CA ALA A 119 -15.11 6.00 -2.08
C ALA A 119 -16.51 6.40 -2.56
N VAL A 120 -16.62 7.52 -3.26
CA VAL A 120 -17.91 8.12 -3.62
C VAL A 120 -18.03 8.29 -5.13
N LEU A 121 -19.03 7.66 -5.72
CA LEU A 121 -19.35 7.85 -7.13
C LEU A 121 -20.18 9.13 -7.31
N PRO A 122 -19.67 10.20 -7.96
CA PRO A 122 -20.37 11.45 -8.12
C PRO A 122 -21.57 11.29 -9.08
N LYS A 123 -22.59 12.14 -8.90
CA LYS A 123 -23.80 12.14 -9.74
C LYS A 123 -23.55 12.91 -11.05
N LEU A 124 -23.02 12.24 -12.05
CA LEU A 124 -22.61 12.82 -13.35
C LEU A 124 -23.41 12.30 -14.56
N GLY A 125 -24.47 11.51 -14.33
CA GLY A 125 -25.22 10.89 -15.42
C GLY A 125 -24.67 9.52 -15.82
N ILE A 126 -24.74 9.20 -17.10
CA ILE A 126 -24.13 7.99 -17.66
C ILE A 126 -22.68 8.31 -17.96
N VAL A 127 -21.74 7.63 -17.28
CA VAL A 127 -20.31 7.81 -17.44
C VAL A 127 -19.66 6.51 -17.91
N SER A 128 -18.62 6.66 -18.72
CA SER A 128 -17.73 5.57 -19.08
C SER A 128 -16.67 5.45 -17.99
N MET A 129 -16.73 4.38 -17.20
CA MET A 129 -15.70 4.06 -16.24
C MET A 129 -14.70 3.06 -16.82
N ARG A 130 -13.43 3.40 -16.73
CA ARG A 130 -12.33 2.53 -17.12
C ARG A 130 -11.70 1.95 -15.87
N ASP A 131 -11.68 0.64 -15.79
CA ASP A 131 -10.90 -0.06 -14.78
C ASP A 131 -9.41 0.21 -15.00
N ALA A 132 -8.73 0.70 -13.97
CA ALA A 132 -7.33 1.13 -14.08
C ALA A 132 -6.35 -0.04 -14.27
N GLU A 133 -6.70 -1.23 -13.79
CA GLU A 133 -5.85 -2.42 -13.85
C GLU A 133 -6.11 -3.25 -15.11
N THR A 134 -7.38 -3.52 -15.44
CA THR A 134 -7.75 -4.36 -16.58
C THR A 134 -7.91 -3.59 -17.88
N GLY A 135 -8.10 -2.26 -17.78
CA GLY A 135 -8.42 -1.39 -18.91
C GLY A 135 -9.84 -1.58 -19.45
N SER A 136 -10.65 -2.44 -18.85
CA SER A 136 -12.04 -2.67 -19.26
C SER A 136 -12.87 -1.41 -19.10
N VAL A 137 -13.80 -1.17 -20.03
CA VAL A 137 -14.65 0.00 -20.03
C VAL A 137 -16.10 -0.44 -19.80
N GLN A 138 -16.75 0.14 -18.81
CA GLN A 138 -18.14 -0.08 -18.49
C GLN A 138 -18.93 1.23 -18.44
N TRP A 139 -20.12 1.22 -19.02
CA TRP A 139 -21.05 2.37 -18.92
C TRP A 139 -21.87 2.25 -17.65
N ILE A 140 -21.75 3.22 -16.76
CA ILE A 140 -22.39 3.23 -15.45
C ILE A 140 -23.33 4.43 -15.34
N ASN A 141 -24.59 4.17 -14.97
CA ASN A 141 -25.54 5.24 -14.70
C ASN A 141 -25.39 5.74 -13.26
N THR A 142 -24.65 6.82 -13.08
CA THR A 142 -24.38 7.42 -11.77
C THR A 142 -25.57 8.24 -11.22
N HIS A 143 -26.66 8.47 -11.98
CA HIS A 143 -27.93 9.00 -11.43
C HIS A 143 -28.64 7.97 -10.54
N SER A 144 -28.45 6.67 -10.78
CA SER A 144 -29.02 5.61 -9.95
C SER A 144 -28.44 5.63 -8.55
N LYS A 145 -29.28 5.88 -7.54
CA LYS A 145 -28.88 5.82 -6.13
C LYS A 145 -28.43 4.40 -5.72
N SER A 146 -29.08 3.38 -6.28
CA SER A 146 -28.71 1.98 -6.03
C SER A 146 -27.27 1.70 -6.47
N VAL A 147 -26.88 2.14 -7.66
CA VAL A 147 -25.53 1.96 -8.23
C VAL A 147 -24.50 2.67 -7.33
N ARG A 148 -24.72 3.91 -6.95
CA ARG A 148 -23.81 4.65 -6.07
C ARG A 148 -23.66 3.98 -4.70
N ASN A 149 -24.79 3.56 -4.09
CA ASN A 149 -24.76 2.87 -2.79
C ASN A 149 -24.04 1.54 -2.85
N GLN A 150 -24.21 0.77 -3.94
CA GLN A 150 -23.52 -0.51 -4.13
C GLN A 150 -22.00 -0.30 -4.28
N TYR A 151 -21.58 0.71 -5.05
CA TYR A 151 -20.19 1.09 -5.20
C TYR A 151 -19.56 1.48 -3.86
N GLU A 152 -20.19 2.39 -3.11
CA GLU A 152 -19.73 2.84 -1.80
C GLU A 152 -19.66 1.68 -0.80
N LYS A 153 -20.65 0.79 -0.79
CA LYS A 153 -20.67 -0.40 0.07
C LYS A 153 -19.50 -1.35 -0.25
N HIS A 154 -19.26 -1.59 -1.54
CA HIS A 154 -18.14 -2.43 -1.98
C HIS A 154 -16.79 -1.83 -1.57
N TYR A 155 -16.57 -0.54 -1.82
CA TYR A 155 -15.36 0.17 -1.41
C TYR A 155 -15.11 0.10 0.10
N LYS A 156 -16.15 0.35 0.91
CA LYS A 156 -16.07 0.25 2.37
C LYS A 156 -15.78 -1.18 2.84
N ALA A 157 -16.36 -2.17 2.19
CA ALA A 157 -16.11 -3.58 2.52
C ALA A 157 -14.63 -3.96 2.30
N LEU A 158 -14.03 -3.55 1.18
CA LEU A 158 -12.60 -3.78 0.92
C LEU A 158 -11.72 -3.09 1.96
N ALA A 159 -12.04 -1.83 2.31
CA ALA A 159 -11.31 -1.09 3.34
C ALA A 159 -11.39 -1.76 4.73
N SER A 160 -12.59 -2.23 5.13
CA SER A 160 -12.77 -2.94 6.41
C SER A 160 -12.07 -4.29 6.41
N ASN A 161 -12.13 -5.03 5.30
CA ASN A 161 -11.46 -6.32 5.15
C ASN A 161 -9.94 -6.20 5.35
N TYR A 162 -9.32 -5.15 4.81
CA TYR A 162 -7.89 -4.89 5.04
C TYR A 162 -7.56 -4.78 6.54
N GLU A 163 -8.29 -3.93 7.28
CA GLU A 163 -8.00 -3.69 8.71
C GLU A 163 -8.24 -4.95 9.56
N GLU A 164 -9.35 -5.65 9.32
CA GLU A 164 -9.68 -6.91 10.00
C GLU A 164 -8.66 -8.00 9.72
N LEU A 165 -8.24 -8.13 8.45
CA LEU A 165 -7.28 -9.14 8.02
C LEU A 165 -5.91 -8.95 8.67
N PHE A 166 -5.40 -7.72 8.70
CA PHE A 166 -4.13 -7.40 9.34
C PHE A 166 -4.22 -7.64 10.86
N LYS A 167 -5.25 -7.14 11.51
CA LYS A 167 -5.49 -7.34 12.95
C LYS A 167 -5.61 -8.83 13.32
N LYS A 168 -6.36 -9.61 12.55
CA LYS A 168 -6.54 -11.05 12.77
C LYS A 168 -5.22 -11.83 12.70
N ASN A 169 -4.28 -11.36 11.88
CA ASN A 169 -2.97 -11.99 11.71
C ASN A 169 -1.89 -11.39 12.62
N GLY A 170 -2.22 -10.49 13.55
CA GLY A 170 -1.27 -9.85 14.45
C GLY A 170 -0.33 -8.85 13.76
N ALA A 171 -0.69 -8.43 12.56
CA ALA A 171 0.01 -7.38 11.82
C ALA A 171 -0.54 -6.00 12.18
N GLY A 172 0.31 -4.98 12.11
CA GLY A 172 -0.11 -3.60 12.25
C GLY A 172 -0.87 -3.11 11.02
N SER A 173 -1.83 -2.20 11.24
CA SER A 173 -2.54 -1.53 10.15
C SER A 173 -2.64 -0.04 10.40
N LEU A 174 -2.48 0.77 9.36
CA LEU A 174 -2.58 2.21 9.38
C LEU A 174 -3.21 2.71 8.09
N SER A 175 -4.23 3.56 8.17
CA SER A 175 -4.90 4.16 7.02
C SER A 175 -4.61 5.66 6.92
N CYS A 176 -4.04 6.09 5.80
CA CYS A 176 -3.66 7.47 5.49
C CYS A 176 -4.47 7.97 4.30
N ALA A 177 -5.35 8.94 4.51
CA ALA A 177 -6.02 9.65 3.44
C ALA A 177 -5.08 10.69 2.81
N VAL A 178 -5.15 10.88 1.49
CA VAL A 178 -4.27 11.81 0.77
C VAL A 178 -4.48 13.28 1.15
N ASP A 179 -5.64 13.62 1.69
CA ASP A 179 -5.99 14.95 2.17
C ASP A 179 -5.63 15.20 3.64
N GLN A 180 -4.98 14.23 4.31
CA GLN A 180 -4.60 14.31 5.72
C GLN A 180 -3.11 14.19 5.92
N SER A 181 -2.61 14.75 7.03
CA SER A 181 -1.20 14.64 7.41
C SER A 181 -0.83 13.20 7.78
N TYR A 182 -0.14 12.50 6.88
CA TYR A 182 0.40 11.16 7.14
C TYR A 182 1.42 11.16 8.30
N VAL A 183 2.14 12.28 8.51
CA VAL A 183 3.13 12.43 9.60
C VAL A 183 2.45 12.26 10.95
N LYS A 184 1.30 12.93 11.17
CA LYS A 184 0.53 12.81 12.42
C LYS A 184 0.05 11.37 12.64
N LYS A 185 -0.37 10.70 11.56
CA LYS A 185 -0.83 9.29 11.60
C LYS A 185 0.32 8.35 11.97
N LEU A 186 1.47 8.49 11.32
CA LEU A 186 2.66 7.68 11.63
C LEU A 186 3.13 7.90 13.08
N LEU A 187 3.24 9.14 13.54
CA LEU A 187 3.64 9.45 14.92
C LEU A 187 2.66 8.85 15.95
N GLY A 188 1.35 8.96 15.70
CA GLY A 188 0.33 8.36 16.56
C GLY A 188 0.45 6.83 16.59
N TYR A 189 0.64 6.21 15.43
CA TYR A 189 0.81 4.76 15.31
C TYR A 189 2.03 4.23 16.08
N PHE A 190 3.20 4.88 15.90
CA PHE A 190 4.42 4.45 16.58
C PHE A 190 4.37 4.69 18.09
N LYS A 191 3.80 5.83 18.55
CA LYS A 191 3.60 6.08 19.98
C LYS A 191 2.73 5.04 20.68
N ALA A 192 1.75 4.48 19.99
CA ALA A 192 0.86 3.45 20.53
C ALA A 192 1.52 2.05 20.59
N ARG A 193 2.68 1.86 19.97
CA ARG A 193 3.43 0.58 19.94
C ARG A 193 4.61 0.54 20.91
N ILE A 194 4.96 1.66 21.51
CA ILE A 194 5.96 1.76 22.58
C ILE A 194 5.28 1.49 23.92
#